data_da38292c0843f32c939969953bc84e47
#
_entry.id   da38292c0843f32c939969953bc84e47
#
_cell.length_a   1.000
_cell.length_b   1.000
_cell.length_c   1.000
_cell.angle_alpha   90.00
_cell.angle_beta   90.00
_cell.angle_gamma   90.00
#
_symmetry.space_group_name_H-M   'P 1'
#
loop_
_entity.id
_entity.type
_entity.pdbx_description
1 polymer ?
#
loop_
_entity_poly.entity_id
_entity_poly.type
_entity_poly.pdbx_seq_one_letter_code
_entity_poly.pdbx_strand_id
1 'polypeptide(L)'
;AESQQYRDFFCGVDDTMAGQTAAKAFIDHFPDGATIVEVGGQAGHDAQIKRHDGFVTGIEGSKITLLDSQNCSGWVTADAMAIMEDFIVKYGDKIQGVFCHWDNGATGIIEALKNAGMNDVYLVAVDGCRAGYDQVKAGTQSVSIGQSFTNMAIQSLKCAQAKLAGQTFEAVNFIPLDVVTKENVETLPYPEW
;
A
#
# COMPACT_ATOMS: atom_id res chain seq x y z
N ALA A 1 12.62 -12.73 -11.25
CA ALA A 1 12.89 -13.99 -11.97
C ALA A 1 14.34 -14.44 -11.79
N GLU A 2 15.33 -13.55 -11.96
CA GLU A 2 16.76 -13.92 -11.87
C GLU A 2 17.21 -14.37 -10.47
N SER A 3 16.59 -13.86 -9.40
CA SER A 3 16.93 -14.25 -8.02
C SER A 3 16.38 -15.61 -7.60
N GLN A 4 15.44 -16.21 -8.34
CA GLN A 4 14.82 -17.49 -7.94
C GLN A 4 15.81 -18.64 -7.87
N GLN A 5 16.81 -18.65 -8.72
CA GLN A 5 17.84 -19.69 -8.73
C GLN A 5 18.74 -19.71 -7.49
N TYR A 6 18.72 -18.64 -6.69
CA TYR A 6 19.56 -18.49 -5.49
C TYR A 6 18.77 -18.62 -4.18
N ARG A 7 17.48 -18.93 -4.25
CA ARG A 7 16.63 -19.11 -3.07
C ARG A 7 15.87 -20.43 -3.12
N ASP A 8 15.65 -21.03 -1.97
CA ASP A 8 14.88 -22.25 -1.86
C ASP A 8 13.37 -21.99 -1.83
N PHE A 9 12.96 -20.89 -1.21
CA PHE A 9 11.56 -20.45 -1.14
C PHE A 9 11.46 -18.94 -0.99
N PHE A 10 10.27 -18.46 -1.20
CA PHE A 10 9.85 -17.08 -0.93
C PHE A 10 8.62 -17.10 -0.03
N CYS A 11 8.62 -16.26 1.01
CA CYS A 11 7.45 -15.96 1.83
C CYS A 11 7.29 -14.44 1.89
N GLY A 12 6.16 -13.93 1.44
CA GLY A 12 5.91 -12.50 1.36
C GLY A 12 4.48 -12.22 0.92
N VAL A 13 4.18 -10.97 0.60
CA VAL A 13 2.91 -10.61 -0.02
C VAL A 13 3.04 -10.53 -1.54
N ASP A 14 1.92 -10.56 -2.23
CA ASP A 14 1.85 -10.22 -3.64
C ASP A 14 1.63 -8.70 -3.77
N ASP A 15 2.69 -7.98 -4.13
CA ASP A 15 2.63 -6.52 -4.29
C ASP A 15 1.71 -6.09 -5.44
N THR A 16 1.55 -6.92 -6.48
CA THR A 16 0.56 -6.68 -7.55
C THR A 16 -0.85 -6.74 -6.98
N MET A 17 -1.12 -7.74 -6.13
CA MET A 17 -2.40 -7.86 -5.44
C MET A 17 -2.64 -6.68 -4.47
N ALA A 18 -1.58 -6.15 -3.84
CA ALA A 18 -1.71 -4.96 -2.99
C ALA A 18 -2.17 -3.74 -3.81
N GLY A 19 -1.59 -3.51 -4.99
CA GLY A 19 -2.05 -2.48 -5.92
C GLY A 19 -3.50 -2.68 -6.37
N GLN A 20 -3.87 -3.90 -6.75
CA GLN A 20 -5.26 -4.24 -7.13
C GLN A 20 -6.24 -4.04 -5.97
N THR A 21 -5.82 -4.35 -4.74
CA THR A 21 -6.63 -4.13 -3.54
C THR A 21 -6.85 -2.64 -3.29
N ALA A 22 -5.83 -1.81 -3.53
CA ALA A 22 -5.97 -0.36 -3.48
C ALA A 22 -6.95 0.15 -4.55
N ALA A 23 -6.82 -0.31 -5.78
CA ALA A 23 -7.75 0.02 -6.87
C ALA A 23 -9.20 -0.31 -6.49
N LYS A 24 -9.43 -1.52 -5.94
CA LYS A 24 -10.75 -1.93 -5.47
C LYS A 24 -11.28 -1.00 -4.38
N ALA A 25 -10.46 -0.57 -3.42
CA ALA A 25 -10.89 0.34 -2.37
C ALA A 25 -11.40 1.68 -2.93
N PHE A 26 -10.72 2.24 -3.95
CA PHE A 26 -11.19 3.44 -4.65
C PHE A 26 -12.48 3.21 -5.43
N ILE A 27 -12.59 2.10 -6.16
CA ILE A 27 -13.79 1.77 -6.95
C ILE A 27 -15.01 1.60 -6.05
N ASP A 28 -14.84 0.90 -4.93
CA ASP A 28 -15.93 0.67 -3.96
C ASP A 28 -16.38 1.98 -3.28
N HIS A 29 -15.42 2.86 -2.96
CA HIS A 29 -15.72 4.15 -2.31
C HIS A 29 -16.32 5.18 -3.28
N PHE A 30 -15.89 5.18 -4.55
CA PHE A 30 -16.32 6.11 -5.57
C PHE A 30 -17.04 5.40 -6.75
N PRO A 31 -18.23 4.85 -6.56
CA PRO A 31 -18.94 4.11 -7.60
C PRO A 31 -19.29 4.96 -8.83
N ASP A 32 -19.37 6.28 -8.66
CA ASP A 32 -19.62 7.24 -9.74
C ASP A 32 -18.35 7.79 -10.38
N GLY A 33 -17.18 7.40 -9.86
CA GLY A 33 -15.88 7.80 -10.35
C GLY A 33 -15.23 8.89 -9.49
N ALA A 34 -13.92 8.97 -9.58
CA ALA A 34 -13.10 9.98 -8.89
C ALA A 34 -11.79 10.21 -9.64
N THR A 35 -11.17 11.36 -9.33
CA THR A 35 -9.82 11.70 -9.77
C THR A 35 -8.86 11.55 -8.60
N ILE A 36 -7.78 10.82 -8.81
CA ILE A 36 -6.80 10.47 -7.78
C ILE A 36 -5.38 10.71 -8.26
N VAL A 37 -4.46 10.82 -7.31
CA VAL A 37 -3.02 10.86 -7.56
C VAL A 37 -2.34 9.69 -6.86
N GLU A 38 -1.15 9.29 -7.33
CA GLU A 38 -0.37 8.21 -6.77
C GLU A 38 1.00 8.71 -6.32
N VAL A 39 1.35 8.42 -5.07
CA VAL A 39 2.68 8.62 -4.51
C VAL A 39 3.36 7.27 -4.37
N GLY A 40 4.20 6.94 -5.34
CA GLY A 40 4.94 5.69 -5.39
C GLY A 40 6.12 5.67 -4.43
N GLY A 41 6.53 4.45 -4.05
CA GLY A 41 7.73 4.22 -3.24
C GLY A 41 9.02 4.50 -4.00
N GLN A 42 10.13 3.91 -3.53
CA GLN A 42 11.44 4.10 -4.17
C GLN A 42 11.41 3.69 -5.65
N ALA A 43 11.77 4.63 -6.51
CA ALA A 43 11.81 4.41 -7.96
C ALA A 43 12.66 3.18 -8.34
N GLY A 44 12.06 2.28 -9.12
CA GLY A 44 12.71 1.05 -9.59
C GLY A 44 12.76 -0.10 -8.58
N HIS A 45 12.20 0.06 -7.38
CA HIS A 45 12.05 -1.03 -6.42
C HIS A 45 10.92 -1.98 -6.86
N ASP A 46 11.12 -3.30 -6.70
CA ASP A 46 10.18 -4.33 -7.17
C ASP A 46 8.76 -4.13 -6.63
N ALA A 47 8.62 -3.82 -5.33
CA ALA A 47 7.32 -3.56 -4.73
C ALA A 47 6.66 -2.28 -5.30
N GLN A 48 7.43 -1.22 -5.57
CA GLN A 48 6.90 0.00 -6.19
C GLN A 48 6.32 -0.30 -7.57
N ILE A 49 7.08 -1.02 -8.43
CA ILE A 49 6.66 -1.37 -9.78
C ILE A 49 5.38 -2.20 -9.74
N LYS A 50 5.35 -3.25 -8.92
CA LYS A 50 4.21 -4.16 -8.83
C LYS A 50 2.96 -3.51 -8.24
N ARG A 51 3.10 -2.65 -7.21
CA ARG A 51 1.98 -1.90 -6.64
C ARG A 51 1.39 -0.95 -7.66
N HIS A 52 2.25 -0.23 -8.40
CA HIS A 52 1.82 0.63 -9.50
C HIS A 52 1.09 -0.15 -10.60
N ASP A 53 1.72 -1.20 -11.14
CA ASP A 53 1.13 -2.00 -12.22
C ASP A 53 -0.20 -2.65 -11.79
N GLY A 54 -0.26 -3.16 -10.55
CA GLY A 54 -1.47 -3.73 -9.98
C GLY A 54 -2.57 -2.69 -9.82
N PHE A 55 -2.22 -1.49 -9.40
CA PHE A 55 -3.17 -0.40 -9.23
C PHE A 55 -3.72 0.09 -10.59
N VAL A 56 -2.84 0.37 -11.55
CA VAL A 56 -3.24 0.83 -12.88
C VAL A 56 -4.13 -0.19 -13.59
N THR A 57 -3.73 -1.47 -13.58
CA THR A 57 -4.56 -2.54 -14.15
C THR A 57 -5.86 -2.74 -13.38
N GLY A 58 -5.84 -2.54 -12.07
CA GLY A 58 -7.03 -2.68 -11.21
C GLY A 58 -8.10 -1.62 -11.45
N ILE A 59 -7.73 -0.41 -11.87
CA ILE A 59 -8.69 0.66 -12.19
C ILE A 59 -9.15 0.64 -13.66
N GLU A 60 -8.55 -0.20 -14.53
CA GLU A 60 -8.98 -0.32 -15.92
C GLU A 60 -10.47 -0.66 -16.05
N GLY A 61 -11.15 0.06 -16.93
CA GLY A 61 -12.60 -0.11 -17.15
C GLY A 61 -13.50 0.45 -16.03
N SER A 62 -12.93 0.98 -14.95
CA SER A 62 -13.65 1.71 -13.92
C SER A 62 -13.84 3.19 -14.30
N LYS A 63 -14.51 3.95 -13.42
CA LYS A 63 -14.63 5.42 -13.56
C LYS A 63 -13.54 6.19 -12.78
N ILE A 64 -12.56 5.49 -12.21
CA ILE A 64 -11.43 6.11 -11.52
C ILE A 64 -10.43 6.63 -12.55
N THR A 65 -9.99 7.87 -12.39
CA THR A 65 -8.99 8.52 -13.24
C THR A 65 -7.73 8.81 -12.44
N LEU A 66 -6.61 8.22 -12.82
CA LEU A 66 -5.30 8.58 -12.29
C LEU A 66 -4.82 9.87 -12.97
N LEU A 67 -4.75 10.96 -12.22
CA LEU A 67 -4.31 12.29 -12.71
C LEU A 67 -2.80 12.33 -12.92
N ASP A 68 -2.06 11.78 -11.97
CA ASP A 68 -0.60 11.78 -11.96
C ASP A 68 -0.06 10.69 -11.03
N SER A 69 1.18 10.27 -11.30
CA SER A 69 1.92 9.32 -10.48
C SER A 69 3.37 9.76 -10.39
N GLN A 70 3.89 9.88 -9.19
CA GLN A 70 5.29 10.22 -8.96
C GLN A 70 5.92 9.32 -7.91
N ASN A 71 7.13 8.85 -8.19
CA ASN A 71 7.90 7.99 -7.31
C ASN A 71 8.86 8.80 -6.45
N CYS A 72 9.03 8.37 -5.20
CA CYS A 72 10.06 8.91 -4.31
C CYS A 72 11.45 8.43 -4.69
N SER A 73 12.48 9.15 -4.25
CA SER A 73 13.88 8.74 -4.38
C SER A 73 14.22 7.54 -3.48
N GLY A 74 13.47 7.40 -2.38
CA GLY A 74 13.54 6.31 -1.41
C GLY A 74 12.19 6.11 -0.73
N TRP A 75 12.11 5.25 0.28
CA TRP A 75 10.93 5.08 1.14
C TRP A 75 10.97 6.13 2.27
N VAL A 76 10.95 7.42 1.88
CA VAL A 76 11.17 8.56 2.79
C VAL A 76 9.90 9.41 2.90
N THR A 77 9.41 9.57 4.13
CA THR A 77 8.19 10.33 4.43
C THR A 77 8.23 11.78 3.90
N ALA A 78 9.39 12.44 4.00
CA ALA A 78 9.56 13.81 3.51
C ALA A 78 9.45 13.91 1.99
N ASP A 79 9.90 12.90 1.24
CA ASP A 79 9.74 12.86 -0.22
C ASP A 79 8.25 12.75 -0.59
N ALA A 80 7.50 11.90 0.13
CA ALA A 80 6.07 11.75 -0.08
C ALA A 80 5.30 13.04 0.22
N MET A 81 5.68 13.77 1.27
CA MET A 81 5.12 15.07 1.60
C MET A 81 5.36 16.08 0.46
N ALA A 82 6.60 16.21 -0.01
CA ALA A 82 6.96 17.14 -1.09
C ALA A 82 6.22 16.84 -2.38
N ILE A 83 6.11 15.55 -2.77
CA ILE A 83 5.34 15.14 -3.95
C ILE A 83 3.86 15.50 -3.79
N MET A 84 3.29 15.31 -2.61
CA MET A 84 1.90 15.65 -2.36
C MET A 84 1.67 17.16 -2.41
N GLU A 85 2.58 17.96 -1.87
CA GLU A 85 2.56 19.43 -1.98
C GLU A 85 2.58 19.89 -3.45
N ASP A 86 3.42 19.28 -4.30
CA ASP A 86 3.47 19.54 -5.73
C ASP A 86 2.15 19.16 -6.42
N PHE A 87 1.55 18.02 -6.07
CA PHE A 87 0.24 17.62 -6.60
C PHE A 87 -0.87 18.58 -6.18
N ILE A 88 -0.86 19.05 -4.93
CA ILE A 88 -1.82 20.05 -4.43
C ILE A 88 -1.72 21.34 -5.23
N VAL A 89 -0.50 21.83 -5.48
CA VAL A 89 -0.28 23.03 -6.30
C VAL A 89 -0.80 22.83 -7.73
N LYS A 90 -0.60 21.64 -8.30
CA LYS A 90 -0.94 21.34 -9.70
C LYS A 90 -2.43 21.08 -9.92
N TYR A 91 -3.08 20.38 -9.01
CA TYR A 91 -4.42 19.83 -9.20
C TYR A 91 -5.46 20.38 -8.24
N GLY A 92 -5.05 20.85 -7.06
CA GLY A 92 -5.93 21.45 -6.05
C GLY A 92 -7.10 20.52 -5.66
N ASP A 93 -8.29 21.08 -5.68
CA ASP A 93 -9.56 20.43 -5.35
C ASP A 93 -10.00 19.30 -6.30
N LYS A 94 -9.28 19.09 -7.40
CA LYS A 94 -9.50 17.92 -8.25
C LYS A 94 -9.02 16.62 -7.61
N ILE A 95 -8.15 16.68 -6.61
CA ILE A 95 -7.67 15.50 -5.91
C ILE A 95 -8.74 15.00 -4.94
N GLN A 96 -9.42 13.93 -5.30
CA GLN A 96 -10.43 13.29 -4.46
C GLN A 96 -9.85 12.09 -3.68
N GLY A 97 -8.75 11.52 -4.16
CA GLY A 97 -8.08 10.44 -3.48
C GLY A 97 -6.59 10.38 -3.74
N VAL A 98 -5.87 9.69 -2.86
CA VAL A 98 -4.43 9.45 -2.95
C VAL A 98 -4.13 7.98 -2.69
N PHE A 99 -3.43 7.33 -3.61
CA PHE A 99 -2.79 6.05 -3.35
C PHE A 99 -1.33 6.28 -2.97
N CYS A 100 -0.95 5.88 -1.76
CA CYS A 100 0.42 5.90 -1.27
C CYS A 100 0.95 4.47 -1.12
N HIS A 101 2.17 4.21 -1.57
CA HIS A 101 2.71 2.87 -1.55
C HIS A 101 3.10 2.35 -0.16
N TRP A 102 3.11 3.21 0.90
CA TRP A 102 3.44 2.77 2.27
C TRP A 102 2.88 3.73 3.34
N ASP A 103 2.49 3.19 4.48
CA ASP A 103 1.81 3.91 5.56
C ASP A 103 2.67 5.05 6.16
N ASN A 104 3.98 4.85 6.30
CA ASN A 104 4.85 5.94 6.80
C ASN A 104 4.96 7.10 5.79
N GLY A 105 4.83 6.83 4.49
CA GLY A 105 4.72 7.87 3.47
C GLY A 105 3.40 8.62 3.58
N ALA A 106 2.31 7.90 3.88
CA ALA A 106 1.01 8.51 4.11
C ALA A 106 1.04 9.54 5.26
N THR A 107 1.93 9.40 6.25
CA THR A 107 2.14 10.42 7.30
C THR A 107 2.50 11.79 6.70
N GLY A 108 3.41 11.82 5.72
CA GLY A 108 3.79 13.07 5.04
C GLY A 108 2.67 13.64 4.18
N ILE A 109 1.93 12.75 3.49
CA ILE A 109 0.77 13.12 2.68
C ILE A 109 -0.33 13.75 3.54
N ILE A 110 -0.64 13.14 4.69
CA ILE A 110 -1.62 13.66 5.65
C ILE A 110 -1.26 15.08 6.11
N GLU A 111 0.01 15.32 6.41
CA GLU A 111 0.46 16.64 6.84
C GLU A 111 0.35 17.68 5.70
N ALA A 112 0.71 17.32 4.45
CA ALA A 112 0.54 18.18 3.29
C ALA A 112 -0.94 18.53 3.04
N LEU A 113 -1.83 17.53 3.07
CA LEU A 113 -3.28 17.72 2.92
C LEU A 113 -3.87 18.61 4.01
N LYS A 114 -3.49 18.36 5.26
CA LYS A 114 -3.92 19.17 6.42
C LYS A 114 -3.48 20.63 6.29
N ASN A 115 -2.24 20.89 5.89
CA ASN A 115 -1.71 22.23 5.67
C ASN A 115 -2.45 22.98 4.55
N ALA A 116 -2.95 22.24 3.56
CA ALA A 116 -3.76 22.77 2.47
C ALA A 116 -5.27 22.88 2.79
N GLY A 117 -5.70 22.39 3.96
CA GLY A 117 -7.12 22.36 4.34
C GLY A 117 -7.95 21.29 3.61
N MET A 118 -7.30 20.30 3.00
CA MET A 118 -7.91 19.22 2.21
C MET A 118 -8.14 17.98 3.09
N ASN A 119 -9.08 18.02 4.03
CA ASN A 119 -9.26 16.97 5.04
C ASN A 119 -10.15 15.81 4.58
N ASP A 120 -10.84 15.94 3.45
CA ASP A 120 -11.83 14.93 2.97
C ASP A 120 -11.28 14.04 1.84
N VAL A 121 -9.96 14.05 1.61
CA VAL A 121 -9.32 13.24 0.57
C VAL A 121 -9.22 11.78 1.02
N TYR A 122 -9.72 10.86 0.18
CA TYR A 122 -9.68 9.42 0.47
C TYR A 122 -8.26 8.87 0.30
N LEU A 123 -7.60 8.50 1.40
CA LEU A 123 -6.21 8.06 1.41
C LEU A 123 -6.12 6.55 1.63
N VAL A 124 -5.53 5.86 0.67
CA VAL A 124 -5.23 4.43 0.73
C VAL A 124 -3.72 4.24 0.77
N ALA A 125 -3.20 3.48 1.73
CA ALA A 125 -1.79 3.13 1.78
C ALA A 125 -1.56 1.64 2.04
N VAL A 126 -0.29 1.21 1.97
CA VAL A 126 0.10 -0.19 2.17
C VAL A 126 1.03 -0.26 3.39
N ASP A 127 1.04 -1.34 4.06
CA ASP A 127 1.91 -1.94 5.06
C ASP A 127 1.12 -2.55 6.23
N GLY A 128 0.12 -1.87 6.79
CA GLY A 128 -0.54 -2.29 8.03
C GLY A 128 0.36 -2.13 9.25
N CYS A 129 1.25 -1.15 9.23
CA CYS A 129 2.12 -0.83 10.37
C CYS A 129 1.39 0.02 11.42
N ARG A 130 2.06 0.29 12.56
CA ARG A 130 1.48 1.12 13.64
C ARG A 130 0.98 2.47 13.14
N ALA A 131 1.78 3.14 12.29
CA ALA A 131 1.38 4.43 11.73
C ALA A 131 0.07 4.31 10.93
N GLY A 132 -0.07 3.29 10.06
CA GLY A 132 -1.28 3.05 9.29
C GLY A 132 -2.50 2.80 10.19
N TYR A 133 -2.37 1.96 11.21
CA TYR A 133 -3.44 1.69 12.17
C TYR A 133 -3.86 2.96 12.94
N ASP A 134 -2.91 3.74 13.43
CA ASP A 134 -3.20 4.97 14.17
C ASP A 134 -3.85 6.02 13.27
N GLN A 135 -3.42 6.15 12.02
CA GLN A 135 -3.99 7.05 11.03
C GLN A 135 -5.42 6.63 10.64
N VAL A 136 -5.67 5.33 10.45
CA VAL A 136 -7.02 4.81 10.20
C VAL A 136 -7.92 5.04 11.42
N LYS A 137 -7.43 4.78 12.63
CA LYS A 137 -8.15 5.10 13.88
C LYS A 137 -8.49 6.58 14.00
N ALA A 138 -7.55 7.44 13.67
CA ALA A 138 -7.76 8.89 13.68
C ALA A 138 -8.69 9.38 12.56
N GLY A 139 -8.91 8.58 11.51
CA GLY A 139 -9.69 8.94 10.34
C GLY A 139 -8.94 9.85 9.35
N THR A 140 -7.61 9.94 9.48
CA THR A 140 -6.74 10.70 8.56
C THR A 140 -6.23 9.86 7.39
N GLN A 141 -6.30 8.54 7.50
CA GLN A 141 -6.14 7.57 6.43
C GLN A 141 -7.39 6.71 6.36
N SER A 142 -7.86 6.41 5.15
CA SER A 142 -9.11 5.69 4.95
C SER A 142 -8.91 4.17 5.00
N VAL A 143 -7.83 3.69 4.38
CA VAL A 143 -7.50 2.26 4.29
C VAL A 143 -6.00 2.06 4.43
N SER A 144 -5.59 1.07 5.22
CA SER A 144 -4.25 0.50 5.19
C SER A 144 -4.32 -0.96 4.73
N ILE A 145 -3.55 -1.31 3.70
CA ILE A 145 -3.47 -2.67 3.16
C ILE A 145 -2.32 -3.38 3.86
N GLY A 146 -2.67 -4.23 4.84
CA GLY A 146 -1.73 -4.82 5.78
C GLY A 146 -0.91 -5.98 5.19
N GLN A 147 0.36 -5.97 5.51
CA GLN A 147 1.32 -7.04 5.28
C GLN A 147 1.64 -7.71 6.62
N SER A 148 1.18 -8.92 6.86
CA SER A 148 1.44 -9.59 8.14
C SER A 148 2.88 -10.14 8.22
N PHE A 149 3.83 -9.36 8.75
CA PHE A 149 5.20 -9.83 8.96
C PHE A 149 5.29 -11.01 9.92
N THR A 150 4.42 -11.08 10.91
CA THR A 150 4.31 -12.24 11.80
C THR A 150 4.00 -13.51 11.00
N ASN A 151 3.00 -13.46 10.11
CA ASN A 151 2.65 -14.61 9.27
C ASN A 151 3.74 -14.94 8.24
N MET A 152 4.42 -13.92 7.69
CA MET A 152 5.59 -14.15 6.82
C MET A 152 6.71 -14.88 7.57
N ALA A 153 7.03 -14.45 8.81
CA ALA A 153 8.04 -15.10 9.64
C ALA A 153 7.66 -16.54 9.98
N ILE A 154 6.41 -16.77 10.41
CA ILE A 154 5.90 -18.11 10.72
C ILE A 154 5.99 -19.03 9.48
N GLN A 155 5.56 -18.55 8.31
CA GLN A 155 5.62 -19.34 7.09
C GLN A 155 7.06 -19.62 6.66
N SER A 156 7.95 -18.64 6.79
CA SER A 156 9.38 -18.82 6.50
C SER A 156 10.02 -19.88 7.39
N LEU A 157 9.70 -19.89 8.69
CA LEU A 157 10.16 -20.92 9.62
C LEU A 157 9.63 -22.32 9.26
N LYS A 158 8.35 -22.42 8.87
CA LYS A 158 7.76 -23.70 8.41
C LYS A 158 8.48 -24.24 7.18
N CYS A 159 8.73 -23.39 6.17
CA CYS A 159 9.47 -23.77 4.97
C CYS A 159 10.91 -24.23 5.30
N ALA A 160 11.60 -23.49 6.16
CA ALA A 160 12.95 -23.84 6.60
C ALA A 160 12.98 -25.19 7.35
N GLN A 161 12.03 -25.43 8.26
CA GLN A 161 11.90 -26.71 8.97
C GLN A 161 11.63 -27.87 8.01
N ALA A 162 10.70 -27.69 7.05
CA ALA A 162 10.39 -28.71 6.05
C ALA A 162 11.62 -29.03 5.19
N LYS A 163 12.37 -28.01 4.76
CA LYS A 163 13.63 -28.22 4.02
C LYS A 163 14.65 -29.04 4.81
N LEU A 164 14.88 -28.70 6.08
CA LEU A 164 15.82 -29.42 6.94
C LEU A 164 15.40 -30.86 7.20
N ALA A 165 14.09 -31.13 7.21
CA ALA A 165 13.52 -32.44 7.38
C ALA A 165 13.43 -33.28 6.08
N GLY A 166 13.86 -32.70 4.93
CA GLY A 166 13.73 -33.34 3.61
C GLY A 166 12.29 -33.45 3.13
N GLN A 167 11.38 -32.65 3.67
CA GLN A 167 9.98 -32.61 3.29
C GLN A 167 9.73 -31.63 2.14
N THR A 168 8.63 -31.82 1.44
CA THR A 168 8.18 -30.91 0.37
C THR A 168 7.61 -29.62 0.96
N PHE A 169 7.82 -28.51 0.26
CA PHE A 169 7.24 -27.20 0.55
C PHE A 169 7.04 -26.40 -0.75
N GLU A 170 6.16 -25.42 -0.73
CA GLU A 170 5.94 -24.54 -1.87
C GLU A 170 7.12 -23.56 -2.03
N ALA A 171 7.58 -23.37 -3.27
CA ALA A 171 8.67 -22.45 -3.59
C ALA A 171 8.25 -20.99 -3.43
N VAL A 172 6.96 -20.67 -3.58
CA VAL A 172 6.39 -19.33 -3.40
C VAL A 172 5.18 -19.43 -2.47
N ASN A 173 5.23 -18.66 -1.38
CA ASN A 173 4.20 -18.63 -0.35
C ASN A 173 3.74 -17.19 -0.17
N PHE A 174 2.63 -16.83 -0.79
CA PHE A 174 2.00 -15.54 -0.57
C PHE A 174 1.17 -15.55 0.72
N ILE A 175 1.41 -14.55 1.55
CA ILE A 175 0.64 -14.29 2.76
C ILE A 175 -0.54 -13.38 2.38
N PRO A 176 -1.76 -13.69 2.82
CA PRO A 176 -2.92 -12.85 2.58
C PRO A 176 -2.71 -11.41 3.08
N LEU A 177 -3.28 -10.47 2.35
CA LEU A 177 -3.32 -9.06 2.74
C LEU A 177 -4.52 -8.81 3.65
N ASP A 178 -4.32 -8.02 4.70
CA ASP A 178 -5.40 -7.52 5.55
C ASP A 178 -5.85 -6.14 5.06
N VAL A 179 -7.15 -5.92 4.93
CA VAL A 179 -7.70 -4.59 4.60
C VAL A 179 -8.17 -3.93 5.89
N VAL A 180 -7.39 -2.98 6.38
CA VAL A 180 -7.64 -2.27 7.63
C VAL A 180 -8.42 -0.99 7.33
N THR A 181 -9.60 -0.89 7.90
CA THR A 181 -10.54 0.25 7.74
C THR A 181 -11.01 0.73 9.09
N LYS A 182 -11.72 1.85 9.12
CA LYS A 182 -12.30 2.40 10.35
C LYS A 182 -13.23 1.42 11.07
N GLU A 183 -13.91 0.56 10.31
CA GLU A 183 -14.90 -0.40 10.82
C GLU A 183 -14.25 -1.58 11.55
N ASN A 184 -13.00 -1.94 11.19
CA ASN A 184 -12.37 -3.15 11.71
C ASN A 184 -11.07 -2.91 12.49
N VAL A 185 -10.45 -1.73 12.41
CA VAL A 185 -9.14 -1.44 13.01
C VAL A 185 -9.09 -1.69 14.52
N GLU A 186 -10.20 -1.55 15.22
CA GLU A 186 -10.28 -1.82 16.67
C GLU A 186 -10.39 -3.31 17.03
N THR A 187 -10.76 -4.14 16.05
CA THR A 187 -10.94 -5.59 16.24
C THR A 187 -9.75 -6.41 15.73
N LEU A 188 -8.92 -5.83 14.90
CA LEU A 188 -7.70 -6.46 14.40
C LEU A 188 -6.56 -6.36 15.43
N PRO A 189 -5.64 -7.35 15.45
CA PRO A 189 -4.47 -7.24 16.30
C PRO A 189 -3.65 -6.00 15.95
N TYR A 190 -3.33 -5.19 16.97
CA TYR A 190 -2.48 -4.02 16.76
C TYR A 190 -1.07 -4.47 16.36
N PRO A 191 -0.49 -3.93 15.27
CA PRO A 191 0.79 -4.39 14.76
C PRO A 191 1.94 -4.05 15.70
N GLU A 192 2.98 -4.89 15.70
CA GLU A 192 4.16 -4.70 16.56
C GLU A 192 5.26 -3.83 15.91
N TRP A 193 5.10 -3.42 14.65
CA TRP A 193 6.10 -2.73 13.83
C TRP A 193 5.59 -1.44 13.19
#